data_9d5767d85c7418e9938931ddda58208b
#
_entry.id   9d5767d85c7418e9938931ddda58208b
#
_cell.length_a   1.000
_cell.length_b   1.000
_cell.length_c   1.000
_cell.angle_alpha   90.00
_cell.angle_beta   90.00
_cell.angle_gamma   90.00
#
_symmetry.space_group_name_H-M   'P 1'
#
loop_
_entity.id
_entity.type
_entity.pdbx_description
1 polymer ?
#
loop_
_entity_poly.entity_id
_entity_poly.type
_entity_poly.pdbx_seq_one_letter_code
_entity_poly.pdbx_strand_id
1 'polypeptide(L)'
;MDRAILNPPSKLPTHARIVPAKGRHVLVTIEYYPTLGMTFEYHRRRYVYDADSSTWIKIRCGTAFSPDFLKTWKGFDSNMHLISGKIRYGPNAFSVKQPTFSELYKAQLLSPFTVFQVN
;
A
#
# COMPACT_ATOMS: atom_id res chain seq x y z
N MET A 1 -24.89 23.36 6.25
CA MET A 1 -24.17 23.38 4.96
C MET A 1 -24.35 22.02 4.34
N ASP A 2 -25.19 21.94 3.37
CA ASP A 2 -25.48 20.70 2.64
C ASP A 2 -24.24 20.33 1.81
N ARG A 3 -23.54 19.31 2.26
CA ARG A 3 -22.60 18.63 1.38
C ARG A 3 -23.43 17.97 0.28
N ALA A 4 -23.38 18.54 -0.91
CA ALA A 4 -23.91 17.87 -2.08
C ALA A 4 -23.27 16.50 -2.13
N ILE A 5 -24.05 15.46 -1.84
CA ILE A 5 -23.71 14.08 -2.14
C ILE A 5 -23.70 14.05 -3.66
N LEU A 6 -22.53 14.25 -4.24
CA LEU A 6 -22.33 13.94 -5.65
C LEU A 6 -22.67 12.46 -5.76
N ASN A 7 -23.77 12.18 -6.45
CA ASN A 7 -24.15 10.82 -6.80
C ASN A 7 -22.89 10.13 -7.32
N PRO A 8 -22.48 9.01 -6.74
CA PRO A 8 -21.33 8.30 -7.25
C PRO A 8 -21.61 8.02 -8.73
N PRO A 9 -20.62 8.20 -9.60
CA PRO A 9 -20.81 7.84 -11.01
C PRO A 9 -21.29 6.40 -11.06
N SER A 10 -22.20 6.10 -11.97
CA SER A 10 -22.89 4.79 -12.10
C SER A 10 -21.94 3.59 -12.23
N LYS A 11 -20.64 3.83 -12.41
CA LYS A 11 -19.55 2.88 -12.28
C LYS A 11 -18.39 3.57 -11.56
N LEU A 12 -18.18 3.14 -10.32
CA LEU A 12 -16.98 3.51 -9.57
C LEU A 12 -15.74 2.96 -10.30
N PRO A 13 -14.67 3.76 -10.46
CA PRO A 13 -13.45 3.30 -11.11
C PRO A 13 -12.83 2.16 -10.29
N THR A 14 -12.53 1.06 -10.94
CA THR A 14 -11.93 -0.13 -10.31
C THR A 14 -10.40 -0.11 -10.38
N HIS A 15 -9.84 0.66 -11.29
CA HIS A 15 -8.41 0.74 -11.52
C HIS A 15 -7.95 2.19 -11.70
N ALA A 16 -6.77 2.48 -11.22
CA ALA A 16 -6.05 3.72 -11.48
C ALA A 16 -4.79 3.44 -12.29
N ARG A 17 -4.46 4.35 -13.20
CA ARG A 17 -3.20 4.30 -13.95
C ARG A 17 -2.19 5.23 -13.32
N ILE A 18 -1.10 4.66 -12.85
CA ILE A 18 0.02 5.42 -12.29
C ILE A 18 1.06 5.65 -13.38
N VAL A 19 1.51 6.89 -13.49
CA VAL A 19 2.59 7.29 -14.37
C VAL A 19 3.78 7.69 -13.49
N PRO A 20 4.71 6.77 -13.21
CA PRO A 20 5.89 7.10 -12.42
C PRO A 20 6.82 8.02 -13.20
N ALA A 21 7.64 8.79 -12.49
CA ALA A 21 8.63 9.67 -13.11
C ALA A 21 9.67 8.91 -13.97
N LYS A 22 9.96 7.67 -13.60
CA LYS A 22 10.80 6.73 -14.34
C LYS A 22 10.10 5.37 -14.39
N GLY A 23 10.05 4.78 -15.58
CA GLY A 23 9.49 3.45 -15.78
C GLY A 23 8.20 3.45 -16.58
N ARG A 24 7.57 2.27 -16.66
CA ARG A 24 6.34 2.05 -17.41
C ARG A 24 5.10 2.41 -16.57
N HIS A 25 4.03 2.74 -17.24
CA HIS A 25 2.72 2.92 -16.60
C HIS A 25 2.31 1.64 -15.88
N VAL A 26 1.76 1.80 -14.67
CA VAL A 26 1.29 0.70 -13.85
C VAL A 26 -0.21 0.87 -13.59
N LEU A 27 -0.96 -0.21 -13.77
CA LEU A 27 -2.36 -0.27 -13.36
C LEU A 27 -2.43 -0.81 -11.93
N VAL A 28 -3.12 -0.09 -11.06
CA VAL A 28 -3.37 -0.49 -9.68
C VAL A 28 -4.86 -0.61 -9.45
N THR A 29 -5.26 -1.56 -8.62
CA THR A 29 -6.65 -1.74 -8.22
C THR A 29 -7.03 -0.70 -7.18
N ILE A 30 -8.20 -0.09 -7.33
CA ILE A 30 -8.77 0.83 -6.35
C ILE A 30 -9.63 0.04 -5.39
N GLU A 31 -9.38 0.23 -4.11
CA GLU A 31 -10.17 -0.32 -3.01
C GLU A 31 -11.02 0.78 -2.39
N TYR A 32 -12.24 0.43 -1.98
CA TYR A 32 -13.18 1.35 -1.37
C TYR A 32 -13.36 1.01 0.10
N TYR A 33 -13.08 1.95 0.95
CA TYR A 33 -13.31 1.83 2.39
C TYR A 33 -14.31 2.89 2.87
N PRO A 34 -15.29 2.53 3.70
CA PRO A 34 -16.30 3.48 4.19
C PRO A 34 -15.69 4.66 4.94
N THR A 35 -14.55 4.46 5.59
CA THR A 35 -13.87 5.48 6.41
C THR A 35 -12.89 6.34 5.64
N LEU A 36 -12.29 5.80 4.59
CA LEU A 36 -11.21 6.45 3.83
C LEU A 36 -11.61 6.82 2.40
N GLY A 37 -12.70 6.25 1.88
CA GLY A 37 -13.09 6.42 0.48
C GLY A 37 -12.24 5.56 -0.46
N MET A 38 -11.90 6.12 -1.61
CA MET A 38 -11.07 5.45 -2.61
C MET A 38 -9.62 5.41 -2.17
N THR A 39 -9.01 4.23 -2.23
CA THR A 39 -7.60 4.03 -1.89
C THR A 39 -6.95 3.09 -2.91
N PHE A 40 -5.66 3.22 -3.08
CA PHE A 40 -4.85 2.21 -3.76
C PHE A 40 -3.50 2.05 -3.08
N GLU A 41 -2.87 0.91 -3.29
CA GLU A 41 -1.52 0.63 -2.81
C GLU A 41 -0.54 0.59 -3.98
N TYR A 42 0.57 1.31 -3.84
CA TYR A 42 1.67 1.32 -4.79
C TYR A 42 3.01 1.40 -4.07
N HIS A 43 3.93 0.49 -4.36
CA HIS A 43 5.23 0.38 -3.69
C HIS A 43 5.11 0.33 -2.16
N ARG A 44 4.15 -0.45 -1.65
CA ARG A 44 3.85 -0.61 -0.21
C ARG A 44 3.45 0.69 0.49
N ARG A 45 2.96 1.65 -0.27
CA ARG A 45 2.45 2.93 0.24
C ARG A 45 1.00 3.06 -0.17
N ARG A 46 0.19 3.47 0.77
CA ARG A 46 -1.23 3.68 0.53
C ARG A 46 -1.50 5.14 0.18
N TYR A 47 -2.31 5.31 -0.84
CA TYR A 47 -2.77 6.60 -1.33
C TYR A 47 -4.28 6.67 -1.17
N VAL A 48 -4.78 7.82 -0.76
CA VAL A 48 -6.21 8.11 -0.58
C VAL A 48 -6.60 9.22 -1.52
N TYR A 49 -7.75 9.08 -2.16
CA TYR A 49 -8.28 10.12 -3.02
C TYR A 49 -8.91 11.23 -2.19
N ASP A 50 -8.42 12.44 -2.37
CA ASP A 50 -8.99 13.64 -1.78
C ASP A 50 -9.91 14.32 -2.80
N ALA A 51 -11.21 14.35 -2.50
CA ALA A 51 -12.20 14.92 -3.40
C ALA A 51 -12.09 16.46 -3.50
N ASP A 52 -11.63 17.11 -2.44
CA ASP A 52 -11.53 18.57 -2.38
C ASP A 52 -10.43 19.08 -3.32
N SER A 53 -9.28 18.42 -3.30
CA SER A 53 -8.16 18.74 -4.19
C SER A 53 -8.15 17.94 -5.50
N SER A 54 -9.08 16.99 -5.67
CA SER A 54 -9.15 16.06 -6.80
C SER A 54 -7.81 15.34 -7.08
N THR A 55 -7.06 15.06 -6.02
CA THR A 55 -5.74 14.45 -6.11
C THR A 55 -5.61 13.24 -5.18
N TRP A 56 -4.63 12.41 -5.48
CA TRP A 56 -4.25 11.29 -4.64
C TRP A 56 -3.20 11.71 -3.63
N ILE A 57 -3.53 11.60 -2.34
CA ILE A 57 -2.64 11.96 -1.25
C ILE A 57 -2.06 10.70 -0.64
N LYS A 58 -0.75 10.67 -0.51
CA LYS A 58 -0.03 9.59 0.17
C LYS A 58 -0.28 9.66 1.68
N ILE A 59 -0.74 8.56 2.27
CA ILE A 59 -0.81 8.44 3.73
C ILE A 59 0.61 8.38 4.29
N ARG A 60 0.91 9.31 5.17
CA ARG A 60 2.18 9.35 5.90
C ARG A 60 1.97 8.87 7.33
N CYS A 61 2.87 7.98 7.78
CA CYS A 61 2.97 7.68 9.21
C CYS A 61 3.77 8.79 9.89
N GLY A 62 3.25 9.28 11.01
CA GLY A 62 4.02 10.21 11.85
C GLY A 62 5.27 9.51 12.38
N THR A 63 6.41 10.15 12.27
CA THR A 63 7.70 9.64 12.77
C THR A 63 8.26 10.48 13.90
N ALA A 64 7.78 11.72 14.04
CA ALA A 64 8.21 12.64 15.07
C ALA A 64 7.07 12.84 16.07
N PHE A 65 7.23 12.24 17.25
CA PHE A 65 6.30 12.38 18.36
C PHE A 65 7.01 13.04 19.55
N SER A 66 6.27 13.86 20.31
CA SER A 66 6.82 14.41 21.54
C SER A 66 7.09 13.32 22.57
N PRO A 67 8.09 13.47 23.43
CA PRO A 67 8.35 12.49 24.49
C PRO A 67 7.14 12.28 25.42
N ASP A 68 6.37 13.31 25.67
CA ASP A 68 5.17 13.23 26.51
C ASP A 68 4.06 12.40 25.84
N PHE A 69 3.88 12.55 24.53
CA PHE A 69 2.97 11.70 23.78
C PHE A 69 3.37 10.24 23.87
N LEU A 70 4.66 9.92 23.71
CA LEU A 70 5.15 8.55 23.78
C LEU A 70 4.99 7.92 25.17
N LYS A 71 5.11 8.72 26.23
CA LYS A 71 4.87 8.25 27.62
C LYS A 71 3.40 7.97 27.88
N THR A 72 2.50 8.74 27.30
CA THR A 72 1.05 8.61 27.51
C THR A 72 0.38 7.65 26.57
N TRP A 73 1.03 7.29 25.46
CA TRP A 73 0.49 6.38 24.47
C TRP A 73 0.38 4.96 25.01
N LYS A 74 -0.84 4.44 25.14
CA LYS A 74 -1.15 3.10 25.63
C LYS A 74 -1.62 2.14 24.53
N GLY A 75 -1.50 2.53 23.26
CA GLY A 75 -2.03 1.75 22.14
C GLY A 75 -3.45 2.14 21.76
N PHE A 76 -4.12 1.28 21.02
CA PHE A 76 -5.50 1.51 20.60
C PHE A 76 -6.48 1.05 21.69
N ASP A 77 -7.35 1.96 22.14
CA ASP A 77 -8.28 1.72 23.24
C ASP A 77 -9.48 0.84 22.85
N SER A 78 -9.76 0.72 21.55
CA SER A 78 -10.93 -0.02 21.08
C SER A 78 -10.64 -0.78 19.78
N ASN A 79 -11.42 -1.86 19.56
CA ASN A 79 -11.38 -2.61 18.31
C ASN A 79 -11.67 -1.74 17.07
N MET A 80 -12.51 -0.73 17.21
CA MET A 80 -12.82 0.21 16.14
C MET A 80 -11.59 1.02 15.72
N HIS A 81 -10.82 1.54 16.69
CA HIS A 81 -9.57 2.25 16.42
C HIS A 81 -8.51 1.34 15.79
N LEU A 82 -8.44 0.10 16.23
CA LEU A 82 -7.51 -0.90 15.67
C LEU A 82 -7.87 -1.23 14.23
N ILE A 83 -9.14 -1.44 13.93
CA ILE A 83 -9.63 -1.72 12.56
C ILE A 83 -9.36 -0.51 11.66
N SER A 84 -9.69 0.70 12.13
CA SER A 84 -9.44 1.95 11.41
C SER A 84 -7.94 2.12 11.12
N GLY A 85 -7.08 1.84 12.09
CA GLY A 85 -5.62 1.87 11.91
C GLY A 85 -5.13 0.86 10.88
N LYS A 86 -5.64 -0.37 10.92
CA LYS A 86 -5.32 -1.41 9.92
C LYS A 86 -5.75 -1.02 8.51
N ILE A 87 -6.93 -0.43 8.37
CA ILE A 87 -7.43 0.06 7.07
C ILE A 87 -6.55 1.19 6.56
N ARG A 88 -6.16 2.12 7.43
CA ARG A 88 -5.38 3.30 7.05
C ARG A 88 -3.94 2.97 6.68
N TYR A 89 -3.27 2.18 7.49
CA TYR A 89 -1.83 1.92 7.35
C TYR A 89 -1.50 0.54 6.76
N GLY A 90 -2.49 -0.33 6.66
CA GLY A 90 -2.30 -1.72 6.27
C GLY A 90 -1.76 -2.60 7.40
N PRO A 91 -1.59 -3.90 7.15
CA PRO A 91 -0.99 -4.80 8.11
C PRO A 91 0.50 -4.47 8.29
N ASN A 92 0.98 -4.53 9.54
CA ASN A 92 2.41 -4.41 9.84
C ASN A 92 3.12 -5.73 9.53
N ALA A 93 3.17 -6.09 8.25
CA ALA A 93 3.77 -7.33 7.80
C ALA A 93 4.49 -7.12 6.46
N PHE A 94 5.61 -7.79 6.30
CA PHE A 94 6.30 -7.87 5.03
C PHE A 94 5.97 -9.22 4.38
N SER A 95 5.26 -9.18 3.25
CA SER A 95 5.15 -10.36 2.40
C SER A 95 6.33 -10.38 1.44
N VAL A 96 7.31 -11.19 1.74
CA VAL A 96 8.41 -11.48 0.83
C VAL A 96 8.06 -12.75 0.07
N LYS A 97 7.94 -12.65 -1.26
CA LYS A 97 7.77 -13.83 -2.10
C LYS A 97 9.04 -14.66 -1.99
N GLN A 98 8.93 -15.81 -1.35
CA GLN A 98 10.04 -16.77 -1.33
C GLN A 98 10.16 -17.41 -2.70
N PRO A 99 11.37 -17.46 -3.28
CA PRO A 99 11.59 -18.18 -4.53
C PRO A 99 11.35 -19.68 -4.31
N THR A 100 10.79 -20.33 -5.30
CA THR A 100 10.58 -21.78 -5.27
C THR A 100 11.92 -22.50 -5.37
N PHE A 101 11.97 -23.75 -4.89
CA PHE A 101 13.17 -24.58 -5.00
C PHE A 101 13.67 -24.69 -6.46
N SER A 102 12.75 -24.82 -7.40
CA SER A 102 13.10 -24.92 -8.83
C SER A 102 13.75 -23.65 -9.38
N GLU A 103 13.30 -22.47 -8.92
CA GLU A 103 13.90 -21.18 -9.30
C GLU A 103 15.33 -21.06 -8.76
N LEU A 104 15.51 -21.41 -7.48
CA LEU A 104 16.83 -21.40 -6.85
C LEU A 104 17.77 -22.43 -7.49
N TYR A 105 17.27 -23.63 -7.78
CA TYR A 105 18.05 -24.69 -8.40
C TYR A 105 18.51 -24.31 -9.81
N LYS A 106 17.62 -23.76 -10.63
CA LYS A 106 17.96 -23.25 -11.95
C LYS A 106 19.00 -22.13 -11.88
N ALA A 107 18.84 -21.18 -10.96
CA ALA A 107 19.80 -20.10 -10.77
C ALA A 107 21.19 -20.62 -10.40
N GLN A 108 21.27 -21.66 -9.56
CA GLN A 108 22.53 -22.32 -9.20
C GLN A 108 23.15 -23.10 -10.36
N LEU A 109 22.34 -23.85 -11.10
CA LEU A 109 22.83 -24.62 -12.27
C LEU A 109 23.37 -23.73 -13.39
N LEU A 110 22.73 -22.56 -13.58
CA LEU A 110 23.13 -21.61 -14.63
C LEU A 110 24.21 -20.63 -14.14
N SER A 111 24.65 -20.73 -12.89
CA SER A 111 25.75 -19.89 -12.40
C SER A 111 27.05 -20.26 -13.15
N PRO A 112 27.88 -19.26 -13.54
CA PRO A 112 29.11 -19.51 -14.26
C PRO A 112 30.06 -20.48 -13.54
N PHE A 113 30.03 -20.44 -12.20
CA PHE A 113 30.84 -21.31 -11.36
C PHE A 113 30.45 -22.80 -11.48
N THR A 114 29.14 -23.09 -11.49
CA THR A 114 28.64 -24.47 -11.65
C THR A 114 28.93 -25.01 -13.07
N VAL A 115 28.72 -24.20 -14.10
CA VAL A 115 29.01 -24.57 -15.49
C VAL A 115 30.50 -24.88 -15.65
N PHE A 116 31.38 -24.17 -14.95
CA PHE A 116 32.83 -24.42 -14.98
C PHE A 116 33.21 -25.74 -14.30
N GLN A 117 32.48 -26.21 -13.31
CA GLN A 117 32.77 -27.44 -12.58
C GLN A 117 32.26 -28.71 -13.29
N VAL A 118 31.32 -28.59 -14.19
CA VAL A 118 30.69 -29.73 -14.89
C VAL A 118 31.42 -30.09 -16.21
N ASN A 119 32.35 -29.27 -16.68
CA ASN A 119 33.18 -29.54 -17.84
C ASN A 119 34.46 -30.27 -17.48
#